data_e6386e57f40f35f5a16c918f458c29df
#
_entry.id   e6386e57f40f35f5a16c918f458c29df
#
_cell.length_a   1.000
_cell.length_b   1.000
_cell.length_c   1.000
_cell.angle_alpha   90.00
_cell.angle_beta   90.00
_cell.angle_gamma   90.00
#
_symmetry.space_group_name_H-M   'P 1'
#
loop_
_entity.id
_entity.type
_entity.pdbx_description
1 polymer ?
#
loop_
_entity_poly.entity_id
_entity_poly.type
_entity_poly.pdbx_seq_one_letter_code
_entity_poly.pdbx_strand_id
1 'polypeptide(L)'
;QAYLRKYLRCVKGVDDNLKRLFDYLKAEGLYDNTVIIYTGDQGFWLGENDYQDKRWAYDPSMRMPFIVRYPKTIKAGTRSDAIVENVDYPALMLDFASIPAPGSMQGRSFKSICETGKEPKGWKQAAYYRYWMHMAHHDNPGVMAIRTKTHKLVYYYGCNYDGGYQTPPAWELYHLKKDAAELNNVYDDPAYFQARERLKKQLADLRKKVGDDGSHYPAAENVVQEFWDYDSADREKARIISREFLRRRLQELK
;
A
#
# COMPACT_ATOMS: atom_id res chain seq x y z
N GLN A 1 6.53 23.86 9.31
CA GLN A 1 5.96 24.88 8.41
C GLN A 1 6.77 25.05 7.11
N ALA A 2 8.12 25.19 7.15
CA ALA A 2 8.94 25.41 5.96
C ALA A 2 8.86 24.22 4.97
N TYR A 3 8.90 22.99 5.46
CA TYR A 3 8.76 21.77 4.68
C TYR A 3 7.42 21.70 3.94
N LEU A 4 6.31 21.90 4.66
CA LEU A 4 4.97 21.88 4.08
C LEU A 4 4.78 22.97 3.01
N ARG A 5 5.35 24.19 3.23
CA ARG A 5 5.33 25.24 2.21
C ARG A 5 6.08 24.84 0.94
N LYS A 6 7.22 24.16 1.07
CA LYS A 6 7.98 23.67 -0.11
C LYS A 6 7.18 22.62 -0.86
N TYR A 7 6.59 21.66 -0.14
CA TYR A 7 5.72 20.64 -0.72
C TYR A 7 4.55 21.27 -1.49
N LEU A 8 3.79 22.18 -0.86
CA LEU A 8 2.66 22.85 -1.51
C LEU A 8 3.07 23.69 -2.74
N ARG A 9 4.29 24.25 -2.76
CA ARG A 9 4.83 24.91 -3.97
C ARG A 9 5.06 23.92 -5.10
N CYS A 10 5.54 22.71 -4.81
CA CYS A 10 5.67 21.66 -5.81
C CYS A 10 4.30 21.26 -6.36
N VAL A 11 3.30 21.05 -5.48
CA VAL A 11 1.91 20.76 -5.88
C VAL A 11 1.36 21.87 -6.78
N LYS A 12 1.59 23.16 -6.42
CA LYS A 12 1.18 24.30 -7.26
C LYS A 12 1.87 24.29 -8.62
N GLY A 13 3.15 23.96 -8.67
CA GLY A 13 3.89 23.85 -9.94
C GLY A 13 3.34 22.76 -10.85
N VAL A 14 2.93 21.61 -10.28
CA VAL A 14 2.24 20.54 -11.02
C VAL A 14 0.90 21.04 -11.56
N ASP A 15 0.08 21.68 -10.71
CA ASP A 15 -1.22 22.23 -11.10
C ASP A 15 -1.13 23.23 -12.25
N ASP A 16 -0.15 24.16 -12.20
CA ASP A 16 0.08 25.14 -13.26
C ASP A 16 0.47 24.48 -14.60
N ASN A 17 1.28 23.43 -14.55
CA ASN A 17 1.66 22.69 -15.76
C ASN A 17 0.52 21.85 -16.33
N LEU A 18 -0.31 21.25 -15.47
CA LEU A 18 -1.54 20.57 -15.91
C LEU A 18 -2.50 21.54 -16.58
N LYS A 19 -2.66 22.75 -16.03
CA LYS A 19 -3.48 23.78 -16.69
C LYS A 19 -2.97 24.07 -18.11
N ARG A 20 -1.67 24.29 -18.28
CA ARG A 20 -1.05 24.55 -19.61
C ARG A 20 -1.30 23.39 -20.58
N LEU A 21 -1.15 22.15 -20.10
CA LEU A 21 -1.44 20.96 -20.92
C LEU A 21 -2.91 20.90 -21.34
N PHE A 22 -3.82 21.17 -20.41
CA PHE A 22 -5.26 21.12 -20.72
C PHE A 22 -5.69 22.25 -21.66
N ASP A 23 -5.11 23.45 -21.51
CA ASP A 23 -5.37 24.56 -22.44
C ASP A 23 -4.88 24.22 -23.86
N TYR A 24 -3.71 23.60 -23.99
CA TYR A 24 -3.20 23.09 -25.26
C TYR A 24 -4.13 22.03 -25.88
N LEU A 25 -4.51 20.99 -25.12
CA LEU A 25 -5.41 19.95 -25.62
C LEU A 25 -6.77 20.51 -26.08
N LYS A 26 -7.26 21.55 -25.42
CA LYS A 26 -8.50 22.24 -25.82
C LYS A 26 -8.29 23.02 -27.12
N ALA A 27 -7.20 23.75 -27.24
CA ALA A 27 -6.89 24.52 -28.44
C ALA A 27 -6.76 23.65 -29.68
N GLU A 28 -6.18 22.44 -29.51
CA GLU A 28 -6.02 21.45 -30.59
C GLU A 28 -7.28 20.57 -30.81
N GLY A 29 -8.34 20.78 -30.07
CA GLY A 29 -9.57 19.95 -30.18
C GLY A 29 -9.42 18.50 -29.69
N LEU A 30 -8.35 18.20 -28.95
CA LEU A 30 -8.01 16.85 -28.48
C LEU A 30 -8.58 16.52 -27.11
N TYR A 31 -8.98 17.54 -26.32
CA TYR A 31 -9.29 17.41 -24.91
C TYR A 31 -10.38 16.36 -24.60
N ASP A 32 -11.42 16.28 -25.40
CA ASP A 32 -12.52 15.35 -25.18
C ASP A 32 -12.29 13.95 -25.80
N ASN A 33 -11.23 13.82 -26.59
CA ASN A 33 -10.81 12.52 -27.14
C ASN A 33 -9.53 11.98 -26.48
N THR A 34 -9.12 12.56 -25.37
CA THR A 34 -7.95 12.14 -24.60
C THR A 34 -8.40 11.56 -23.27
N VAL A 35 -7.95 10.35 -22.93
CA VAL A 35 -8.05 9.80 -21.57
C VAL A 35 -6.99 10.49 -20.71
N ILE A 36 -7.43 11.21 -19.71
CA ILE A 36 -6.55 11.91 -18.76
C ILE A 36 -6.61 11.17 -17.44
N ILE A 37 -5.46 10.67 -16.95
CA ILE A 37 -5.31 10.01 -15.67
C ILE A 37 -4.34 10.82 -14.82
N TYR A 38 -4.78 11.25 -13.64
CA TYR A 38 -3.93 11.85 -12.63
C TYR A 38 -3.83 10.92 -11.44
N THR A 39 -2.62 10.48 -11.13
CA THR A 39 -2.34 9.57 -10.02
C THR A 39 -0.90 9.71 -9.54
N GLY A 40 -0.55 9.05 -8.45
CA GLY A 40 0.82 8.83 -8.00
C GLY A 40 1.15 7.33 -7.96
N ASP A 41 2.41 7.01 -7.75
CA ASP A 41 2.90 5.64 -7.53
C ASP A 41 2.63 5.15 -6.11
N GLN A 42 2.53 6.09 -5.16
CA GLN A 42 2.33 5.84 -3.73
C GLN A 42 1.85 7.12 -3.02
N GLY A 43 1.51 7.00 -1.73
CA GLY A 43 1.22 8.13 -0.85
C GLY A 43 2.50 8.79 -0.32
N PHE A 44 2.31 9.77 0.57
CA PHE A 44 3.40 10.52 1.18
C PHE A 44 2.99 11.12 2.53
N TRP A 45 3.82 10.93 3.55
CA TRP A 45 3.64 11.48 4.89
C TRP A 45 4.07 12.95 4.95
N LEU A 46 3.22 13.78 5.51
CA LEU A 46 3.49 15.20 5.72
C LEU A 46 3.60 15.59 7.20
N GLY A 47 3.77 14.61 8.07
CA GLY A 47 3.88 14.76 9.52
C GLY A 47 2.80 13.98 10.29
N GLU A 48 1.87 13.32 9.61
CA GLU A 48 0.92 12.42 10.26
C GLU A 48 1.67 11.31 10.99
N ASN A 49 1.22 10.93 12.18
CA ASN A 49 1.84 9.92 13.05
C ASN A 49 3.34 10.17 13.34
N ASP A 50 3.80 11.45 13.30
CA ASP A 50 5.20 11.86 13.42
C ASP A 50 6.14 11.31 12.35
N TYR A 51 5.59 10.81 11.23
CA TYR A 51 6.37 10.34 10.08
C TYR A 51 6.47 11.38 8.96
N GLN A 52 7.48 11.20 8.13
CA GLN A 52 7.60 11.87 6.83
C GLN A 52 8.14 10.87 5.81
N ASP A 53 8.01 11.23 4.50
CA ASP A 53 8.33 10.37 3.37
C ASP A 53 7.29 9.23 3.20
N LYS A 54 7.65 7.97 3.17
CA LYS A 54 6.80 6.84 2.73
C LYS A 54 7.34 5.49 3.23
N ARG A 55 6.82 4.37 2.76
CA ARG A 55 7.25 2.97 2.91
C ARG A 55 6.56 2.20 4.01
N TRP A 56 6.18 2.83 5.12
CA TRP A 56 5.37 2.16 6.14
C TRP A 56 3.99 1.78 5.59
N ALA A 57 3.40 0.71 6.09
CA ALA A 57 2.14 0.16 5.60
C ALA A 57 0.87 0.91 6.06
N TYR A 58 0.96 2.21 6.29
CA TYR A 58 -0.17 3.06 6.70
C TYR A 58 -0.80 3.79 5.53
N ASP A 59 -2.09 4.13 5.63
CA ASP A 59 -2.83 4.78 4.54
C ASP A 59 -2.16 6.06 3.99
N PRO A 60 -1.57 6.97 4.79
CA PRO A 60 -0.87 8.13 4.23
C PRO A 60 0.29 7.76 3.28
N SER A 61 0.98 6.65 3.54
CA SER A 61 2.06 6.14 2.69
C SER A 61 1.56 5.30 1.51
N MET A 62 0.45 4.56 1.68
CA MET A 62 -0.07 3.61 0.69
C MET A 62 -1.08 4.22 -0.26
N ARG A 63 -1.90 5.18 0.20
CA ARG A 63 -2.95 5.79 -0.63
C ARG A 63 -2.39 6.90 -1.48
N MET A 64 -2.72 6.86 -2.76
CA MET A 64 -2.48 7.91 -3.72
C MET A 64 -3.81 8.41 -4.31
N PRO A 65 -3.87 9.66 -4.81
CA PRO A 65 -5.02 10.11 -5.58
C PRO A 65 -5.16 9.28 -6.87
N PHE A 66 -6.39 9.03 -7.28
CA PHE A 66 -6.69 8.52 -8.62
C PHE A 66 -7.87 9.30 -9.19
N ILE A 67 -7.61 10.03 -10.26
CA ILE A 67 -8.63 10.79 -10.99
C ILE A 67 -8.52 10.43 -12.46
N VAL A 68 -9.63 10.10 -13.09
CA VAL A 68 -9.69 9.82 -14.53
C VAL A 68 -10.76 10.66 -15.18
N ARG A 69 -10.43 11.23 -16.34
CA ARG A 69 -11.35 11.96 -17.19
C ARG A 69 -11.36 11.36 -18.59
N TYR A 70 -12.53 10.95 -19.05
CA TYR A 70 -12.80 10.60 -20.45
C TYR A 70 -14.30 10.76 -20.73
N PRO A 71 -14.78 11.94 -21.17
CA PRO A 71 -16.20 12.27 -21.21
C PRO A 71 -17.00 11.43 -22.19
N LYS A 72 -16.37 10.71 -23.09
CA LYS A 72 -17.05 9.80 -24.02
C LYS A 72 -17.70 8.61 -23.31
N THR A 73 -17.12 8.13 -22.21
CA THR A 73 -17.62 6.94 -21.49
C THR A 73 -17.74 7.16 -19.98
N ILE A 74 -17.06 8.14 -19.40
CA ILE A 74 -17.05 8.40 -17.96
C ILE A 74 -17.87 9.66 -17.66
N LYS A 75 -18.99 9.49 -16.95
CA LYS A 75 -19.82 10.60 -16.48
C LYS A 75 -19.07 11.42 -15.43
N ALA A 76 -19.12 12.75 -15.56
CA ALA A 76 -18.55 13.66 -14.57
C ALA A 76 -19.14 13.41 -13.18
N GLY A 77 -18.29 13.44 -12.15
CA GLY A 77 -18.69 13.22 -10.76
C GLY A 77 -18.88 11.75 -10.37
N THR A 78 -18.60 10.77 -11.26
CA THR A 78 -18.56 9.35 -10.90
C THR A 78 -17.53 9.12 -9.80
N ARG A 79 -17.93 8.38 -8.76
CA ARG A 79 -17.08 8.00 -7.63
C ARG A 79 -17.22 6.52 -7.33
N SER A 80 -16.16 5.91 -6.82
CA SER A 80 -16.16 4.53 -6.34
C SER A 80 -15.27 4.40 -5.10
N ASP A 81 -15.62 3.48 -4.21
CA ASP A 81 -14.80 3.04 -3.08
C ASP A 81 -14.14 1.67 -3.34
N ALA A 82 -14.14 1.23 -4.58
CA ALA A 82 -13.48 0.00 -5.01
C ALA A 82 -11.99 0.04 -4.66
N ILE A 83 -11.48 -1.10 -4.22
CA ILE A 83 -10.03 -1.25 -4.00
C ILE A 83 -9.37 -1.40 -5.37
N VAL A 84 -8.54 -0.43 -5.72
CA VAL A 84 -7.66 -0.47 -6.90
C VAL A 84 -6.22 -0.27 -6.45
N GLU A 85 -5.29 -0.88 -7.16
CA GLU A 85 -3.87 -0.83 -6.84
C GLU A 85 -3.10 -0.33 -8.06
N ASN A 86 -1.90 0.23 -7.86
CA ASN A 86 -1.07 0.71 -8.95
C ASN A 86 -0.71 -0.39 -9.97
N VAL A 87 -0.67 -1.66 -9.55
CA VAL A 87 -0.51 -2.81 -10.45
C VAL A 87 -1.66 -2.95 -11.47
N ASP A 88 -2.83 -2.35 -11.19
CA ASP A 88 -3.99 -2.37 -12.09
C ASP A 88 -3.93 -1.29 -13.19
N TYR A 89 -3.11 -0.24 -13.01
CA TYR A 89 -3.07 0.89 -13.93
C TYR A 89 -2.64 0.52 -15.35
N PRO A 90 -1.61 -0.32 -15.57
CA PRO A 90 -1.25 -0.72 -16.92
C PRO A 90 -2.39 -1.45 -17.64
N ALA A 91 -3.11 -2.34 -16.94
CA ALA A 91 -4.26 -3.05 -17.51
C ALA A 91 -5.41 -2.08 -17.86
N LEU A 92 -5.65 -1.05 -17.03
CA LEU A 92 -6.61 0.00 -17.32
C LEU A 92 -6.24 0.78 -18.58
N MET A 93 -4.97 1.18 -18.72
CA MET A 93 -4.47 1.94 -19.87
C MET A 93 -4.62 1.16 -21.17
N LEU A 94 -4.28 -0.13 -21.16
CA LEU A 94 -4.45 -1.03 -22.29
C LEU A 94 -5.93 -1.20 -22.67
N ASP A 95 -6.82 -1.32 -21.69
CA ASP A 95 -8.25 -1.44 -21.92
C ASP A 95 -8.85 -0.17 -22.57
N PHE A 96 -8.42 1.02 -22.16
CA PHE A 96 -8.80 2.26 -22.85
C PHE A 96 -8.28 2.31 -24.28
N ALA A 97 -7.13 1.72 -24.55
CA ALA A 97 -6.56 1.59 -25.89
C ALA A 97 -7.16 0.43 -26.70
N SER A 98 -8.09 -0.35 -26.13
CA SER A 98 -8.65 -1.57 -26.72
C SER A 98 -7.59 -2.63 -27.05
N ILE A 99 -6.52 -2.68 -26.24
CA ILE A 99 -5.43 -3.66 -26.35
C ILE A 99 -5.61 -4.70 -25.23
N PRO A 100 -5.60 -6.00 -25.54
CA PRO A 100 -5.65 -7.04 -24.52
C PRO A 100 -4.45 -6.98 -23.57
N ALA A 101 -4.71 -7.07 -22.26
CA ALA A 101 -3.62 -7.16 -21.27
C ALA A 101 -2.90 -8.51 -21.41
N PRO A 102 -1.55 -8.54 -21.43
CA PRO A 102 -0.79 -9.79 -21.44
C PRO A 102 -1.10 -10.64 -20.20
N GLY A 103 -1.08 -11.97 -20.35
CA GLY A 103 -1.32 -12.91 -19.25
C GLY A 103 -0.31 -12.84 -18.10
N SER A 104 0.85 -12.23 -18.32
CA SER A 104 1.85 -11.95 -17.28
C SER A 104 1.50 -10.78 -16.36
N MET A 105 0.52 -9.94 -16.71
CA MET A 105 0.06 -8.86 -15.84
C MET A 105 -0.80 -9.40 -14.71
N GLN A 106 -0.41 -9.12 -13.47
CA GLN A 106 -1.19 -9.49 -12.27
C GLN A 106 -2.36 -8.53 -12.03
N GLY A 107 -2.26 -7.27 -12.48
CA GLY A 107 -3.29 -6.25 -12.36
C GLY A 107 -4.49 -6.50 -13.27
N ARG A 108 -5.64 -5.92 -12.92
CA ARG A 108 -6.89 -6.03 -13.66
C ARG A 108 -7.41 -4.66 -14.05
N SER A 109 -7.91 -4.52 -15.27
CA SER A 109 -8.59 -3.28 -15.67
C SER A 109 -9.81 -3.00 -14.78
N PHE A 110 -9.93 -1.75 -14.38
CA PHE A 110 -11.09 -1.23 -13.66
C PHE A 110 -11.84 -0.14 -14.45
N LYS A 111 -11.75 -0.19 -15.79
CA LYS A 111 -12.46 0.72 -16.70
C LYS A 111 -13.96 0.76 -16.42
N SER A 112 -14.59 -0.41 -16.25
CA SER A 112 -16.02 -0.50 -15.92
C SER A 112 -16.37 0.19 -14.59
N ILE A 113 -15.46 0.18 -13.59
CA ILE A 113 -15.63 0.92 -12.35
C ILE A 113 -15.54 2.43 -12.60
N CYS A 114 -14.60 2.89 -13.43
CA CYS A 114 -14.51 4.29 -13.83
C CYS A 114 -15.78 4.78 -14.52
N GLU A 115 -16.37 3.95 -15.39
CA GLU A 115 -17.55 4.29 -16.19
C GLU A 115 -18.85 4.24 -15.38
N THR A 116 -18.99 3.28 -14.46
CA THR A 116 -20.25 3.03 -13.76
C THR A 116 -20.26 3.43 -12.29
N GLY A 117 -19.10 3.62 -11.68
CA GLY A 117 -18.91 3.78 -10.22
C GLY A 117 -19.12 2.50 -9.41
N LYS A 118 -19.42 1.36 -10.05
CA LYS A 118 -19.79 0.10 -9.38
C LYS A 118 -18.74 -0.99 -9.58
N GLU A 119 -18.50 -1.76 -8.53
CA GLU A 119 -17.66 -2.94 -8.61
C GLU A 119 -18.31 -4.06 -9.42
N PRO A 120 -17.62 -4.66 -10.40
CA PRO A 120 -18.12 -5.85 -11.06
C PRO A 120 -18.07 -7.06 -10.10
N LYS A 121 -18.91 -8.05 -10.38
CA LYS A 121 -18.89 -9.32 -9.60
C LYS A 121 -17.49 -9.93 -9.60
N GLY A 122 -17.02 -10.33 -8.42
CA GLY A 122 -15.69 -10.92 -8.25
C GLY A 122 -14.54 -9.90 -8.31
N TRP A 123 -14.83 -8.61 -8.11
CA TRP A 123 -13.78 -7.63 -7.91
C TRP A 123 -13.02 -7.89 -6.61
N LYS A 124 -11.73 -7.53 -6.57
CA LYS A 124 -10.89 -7.70 -5.37
C LYS A 124 -11.45 -6.93 -4.17
N GLN A 125 -11.40 -7.54 -2.99
CA GLN A 125 -11.88 -6.94 -1.74
C GLN A 125 -10.73 -6.61 -0.77
N ALA A 126 -9.48 -6.81 -1.22
CA ALA A 126 -8.29 -6.51 -0.44
C ALA A 126 -7.13 -6.13 -1.37
N ALA A 127 -6.27 -5.26 -0.88
CA ALA A 127 -4.97 -4.93 -1.45
C ALA A 127 -3.87 -5.63 -0.65
N TYR A 128 -2.80 -6.04 -1.35
CA TYR A 128 -1.59 -6.60 -0.78
C TYR A 128 -0.45 -5.58 -0.86
N TYR A 129 0.32 -5.48 0.21
CA TYR A 129 1.51 -4.64 0.28
C TYR A 129 2.71 -5.44 0.80
N ARG A 130 3.89 -5.23 0.21
CA ARG A 130 5.16 -5.73 0.70
C ARG A 130 6.27 -4.70 0.53
N TYR A 131 7.07 -4.49 1.60
CA TYR A 131 8.31 -3.72 1.56
C TYR A 131 9.49 -4.64 1.85
N TRP A 132 10.40 -4.74 0.87
CA TRP A 132 11.52 -5.67 0.89
C TRP A 132 12.82 -5.07 1.41
N MET A 133 12.99 -3.75 1.29
CA MET A 133 14.24 -3.06 1.59
C MET A 133 14.39 -2.79 3.08
N HIS A 134 14.46 -3.88 3.86
CA HIS A 134 14.57 -3.84 5.31
C HIS A 134 15.68 -2.89 5.78
N MET A 135 15.34 -1.92 6.62
CA MET A 135 16.22 -0.90 7.22
C MET A 135 17.03 -0.03 6.25
N ALA A 136 16.81 -0.16 4.93
CA ALA A 136 17.57 0.59 3.94
C ALA A 136 17.25 2.09 3.91
N HIS A 137 16.03 2.46 4.29
CA HIS A 137 15.58 3.86 4.30
C HIS A 137 14.74 4.15 5.54
N HIS A 138 15.11 5.20 6.28
CA HIS A 138 14.38 5.68 7.46
C HIS A 138 14.10 4.59 8.50
N ASP A 139 15.03 3.63 8.63
CA ASP A 139 14.93 2.51 9.56
C ASP A 139 13.61 1.70 9.41
N ASN A 140 13.01 1.70 8.21
CA ASN A 140 11.77 0.99 7.95
C ASN A 140 12.01 -0.52 7.89
N PRO A 141 11.40 -1.32 8.76
CA PRO A 141 11.58 -2.78 8.75
C PRO A 141 10.92 -3.43 7.54
N GLY A 142 11.36 -4.64 7.21
CA GLY A 142 10.67 -5.49 6.26
C GLY A 142 9.25 -5.76 6.75
N VAL A 143 8.26 -5.48 5.89
CA VAL A 143 6.84 -5.50 6.27
C VAL A 143 5.98 -6.02 5.14
N MET A 144 4.90 -6.71 5.49
CA MET A 144 3.80 -7.03 4.60
C MET A 144 2.47 -6.65 5.23
N ALA A 145 1.46 -6.37 4.40
CA ALA A 145 0.15 -5.99 4.88
C ALA A 145 -0.97 -6.41 3.94
N ILE A 146 -2.14 -6.59 4.52
CA ILE A 146 -3.41 -6.68 3.80
C ILE A 146 -4.30 -5.51 4.24
N ARG A 147 -4.87 -4.81 3.26
CA ARG A 147 -5.84 -3.74 3.49
C ARG A 147 -7.15 -4.08 2.82
N THR A 148 -8.22 -4.14 3.61
CA THR A 148 -9.61 -4.26 3.15
C THR A 148 -10.33 -2.92 3.27
N LYS A 149 -11.60 -2.83 2.89
CA LYS A 149 -12.41 -1.60 3.11
C LYS A 149 -12.62 -1.25 4.57
N THR A 150 -12.43 -2.19 5.49
CA THR A 150 -12.75 -2.01 6.91
C THR A 150 -11.59 -2.23 7.86
N HIS A 151 -10.60 -2.99 7.46
CA HIS A 151 -9.48 -3.35 8.33
C HIS A 151 -8.16 -3.33 7.56
N LYS A 152 -7.09 -3.13 8.30
CA LYS A 152 -5.72 -3.35 7.85
C LYS A 152 -5.00 -4.23 8.87
N LEU A 153 -4.34 -5.27 8.38
CA LEU A 153 -3.44 -6.11 9.16
C LEU A 153 -2.03 -5.93 8.61
N VAL A 154 -1.09 -5.62 9.48
CA VAL A 154 0.32 -5.37 9.15
C VAL A 154 1.17 -6.38 9.89
N TYR A 155 2.13 -6.98 9.19
CA TYR A 155 3.12 -7.87 9.75
C TYR A 155 4.53 -7.36 9.46
N TYR A 156 5.21 -6.89 10.49
CA TYR A 156 6.64 -6.58 10.45
C TYR A 156 7.41 -7.87 10.67
N TYR A 157 7.90 -8.49 9.61
CA TYR A 157 8.72 -9.70 9.72
C TYR A 157 10.18 -9.38 10.03
N GLY A 158 10.63 -8.17 9.77
CA GLY A 158 11.83 -7.57 10.34
C GLY A 158 13.15 -8.22 9.96
N CYS A 159 13.34 -8.69 8.73
CA CYS A 159 14.63 -9.22 8.27
C CYS A 159 14.91 -8.89 6.81
N ASN A 160 16.17 -9.02 6.39
CA ASN A 160 16.59 -9.00 5.00
C ASN A 160 16.12 -10.25 4.24
N TYR A 161 16.30 -10.28 2.91
CA TYR A 161 15.95 -11.41 2.05
C TYR A 161 16.77 -12.69 2.38
N ASP A 162 17.94 -12.56 3.02
CA ASP A 162 18.76 -13.65 3.53
C ASP A 162 18.43 -14.09 4.96
N GLY A 163 17.38 -13.52 5.58
CA GLY A 163 16.97 -13.76 6.95
C GLY A 163 17.82 -13.04 8.00
N GLY A 164 18.85 -12.30 7.58
CA GLY A 164 19.77 -11.59 8.46
C GLY A 164 19.28 -10.22 8.91
N TYR A 165 20.07 -9.56 9.77
CA TYR A 165 19.82 -8.24 10.34
C TYR A 165 18.40 -8.07 10.90
N GLN A 166 18.04 -8.90 11.85
CA GLN A 166 16.67 -8.91 12.37
C GLN A 166 16.37 -7.68 13.24
N THR A 167 15.18 -7.11 13.02
CA THR A 167 14.50 -6.20 13.94
C THR A 167 13.35 -6.94 14.62
N PRO A 168 12.80 -6.44 15.75
CA PRO A 168 11.71 -7.13 16.43
C PRO A 168 10.52 -7.36 15.51
N PRO A 169 10.09 -8.61 15.26
CA PRO A 169 8.85 -8.86 14.55
C PRO A 169 7.65 -8.39 15.37
N ALA A 170 6.61 -7.92 14.67
CA ALA A 170 5.41 -7.40 15.30
C ALA A 170 4.20 -7.48 14.36
N TRP A 171 3.02 -7.52 14.96
CA TRP A 171 1.75 -7.44 14.26
C TRP A 171 0.96 -6.21 14.69
N GLU A 172 0.24 -5.62 13.73
CA GLU A 172 -0.70 -4.54 13.99
C GLU A 172 -2.02 -4.81 13.26
N LEU A 173 -3.13 -4.47 13.91
CA LEU A 173 -4.47 -4.54 13.35
C LEU A 173 -5.20 -3.23 13.58
N TYR A 174 -5.77 -2.65 12.52
CA TYR A 174 -6.53 -1.41 12.56
C TYR A 174 -7.94 -1.60 12.01
N HIS A 175 -8.92 -1.02 12.69
CA HIS A 175 -10.29 -0.94 12.22
C HIS A 175 -10.54 0.40 11.52
N LEU A 176 -10.29 0.50 10.22
CA LEU A 176 -10.23 1.73 9.45
C LEU A 176 -11.52 2.59 9.47
N LYS A 177 -12.69 1.99 9.74
CA LYS A 177 -13.95 2.75 9.88
C LYS A 177 -14.09 3.44 11.23
N LYS A 178 -13.42 2.94 12.27
CA LYS A 178 -13.42 3.52 13.63
C LYS A 178 -12.18 4.35 13.89
N ASP A 179 -11.07 4.00 13.25
CA ASP A 179 -9.76 4.60 13.42
C ASP A 179 -9.09 4.78 12.04
N ALA A 180 -9.56 5.80 11.33
CA ALA A 180 -9.04 6.13 9.99
C ALA A 180 -7.60 6.66 10.01
N ALA A 181 -7.11 7.11 11.16
CA ALA A 181 -5.75 7.60 11.36
C ALA A 181 -4.76 6.50 11.79
N GLU A 182 -5.26 5.27 12.01
CA GLU A 182 -4.43 4.12 12.37
C GLU A 182 -3.56 4.36 13.63
N LEU A 183 -4.20 4.91 14.68
CA LEU A 183 -3.54 5.26 15.93
C LEU A 183 -3.67 4.17 17.01
N ASN A 184 -4.66 3.28 16.90
CA ASN A 184 -4.99 2.29 17.91
C ASN A 184 -4.80 0.88 17.35
N ASN A 185 -3.66 0.26 17.67
CA ASN A 185 -3.42 -1.14 17.34
C ASN A 185 -4.31 -2.05 18.21
N VAL A 186 -5.27 -2.73 17.58
CA VAL A 186 -6.22 -3.65 18.22
C VAL A 186 -5.88 -5.13 17.98
N TYR A 187 -4.65 -5.44 17.62
CA TYR A 187 -4.21 -6.81 17.33
C TYR A 187 -4.42 -7.76 18.51
N ASP A 188 -4.19 -7.28 19.73
CA ASP A 188 -4.31 -8.07 20.96
C ASP A 188 -5.70 -7.94 21.64
N ASP A 189 -6.60 -7.13 21.10
CA ASP A 189 -7.95 -7.00 21.62
C ASP A 189 -8.78 -8.25 21.28
N PRO A 190 -9.29 -8.99 22.29
CA PRO A 190 -10.10 -10.20 22.07
C PRO A 190 -11.33 -9.97 21.18
N ALA A 191 -11.89 -8.76 21.18
CA ALA A 191 -13.04 -8.43 20.33
C ALA A 191 -12.72 -8.51 18.83
N TYR A 192 -11.46 -8.43 18.46
CA TYR A 192 -10.98 -8.50 17.07
C TYR A 192 -10.36 -9.86 16.70
N PHE A 193 -10.37 -10.84 17.58
CA PHE A 193 -9.75 -12.15 17.34
C PHE A 193 -10.19 -12.76 16.00
N GLN A 194 -11.50 -12.87 15.75
CA GLN A 194 -12.01 -13.45 14.51
C GLN A 194 -11.62 -12.65 13.25
N ALA A 195 -11.58 -11.33 13.36
CA ALA A 195 -11.14 -10.47 12.27
C ALA A 195 -9.65 -10.67 11.97
N ARG A 196 -8.83 -10.77 13.01
CA ARG A 196 -7.40 -11.05 12.94
C ARG A 196 -7.11 -12.36 12.21
N GLU A 197 -7.70 -13.47 12.67
CA GLU A 197 -7.46 -14.79 12.08
C GLU A 197 -7.92 -14.86 10.61
N ARG A 198 -9.08 -14.28 10.30
CA ARG A 198 -9.55 -14.16 8.93
C ARG A 198 -8.56 -13.38 8.06
N LEU A 199 -8.05 -12.26 8.54
CA LEU A 199 -7.12 -11.41 7.78
C LEU A 199 -5.75 -12.06 7.62
N LYS A 200 -5.24 -12.80 8.62
CA LYS A 200 -4.02 -13.62 8.49
C LYS A 200 -4.18 -14.64 7.38
N LYS A 201 -5.28 -15.38 7.37
CA LYS A 201 -5.58 -16.34 6.31
C LYS A 201 -5.66 -15.66 4.95
N GLN A 202 -6.37 -14.54 4.83
CA GLN A 202 -6.48 -13.79 3.57
C GLN A 202 -5.11 -13.24 3.10
N LEU A 203 -4.25 -12.79 4.02
CA LEU A 203 -2.90 -12.35 3.71
C LEU A 203 -2.06 -13.51 3.15
N ALA A 204 -2.10 -14.68 3.78
CA ALA A 204 -1.42 -15.87 3.28
C ALA A 204 -1.93 -16.29 1.89
N ASP A 205 -3.24 -16.25 1.66
CA ASP A 205 -3.85 -16.57 0.37
C ASP A 205 -3.43 -15.56 -0.72
N LEU A 206 -3.38 -14.26 -0.39
CA LEU A 206 -2.92 -13.20 -1.32
C LEU A 206 -1.43 -13.37 -1.66
N ARG A 207 -0.58 -13.66 -0.69
CA ARG A 207 0.84 -13.93 -0.91
C ARG A 207 1.04 -15.04 -1.95
N LYS A 208 0.37 -16.16 -1.76
CA LYS A 208 0.40 -17.28 -2.73
C LYS A 208 -0.10 -16.86 -4.11
N LYS A 209 -1.20 -16.11 -4.16
CA LYS A 209 -1.80 -15.65 -5.42
C LYS A 209 -0.88 -14.77 -6.24
N VAL A 210 -0.08 -13.92 -5.60
CA VAL A 210 0.83 -12.98 -6.28
C VAL A 210 2.25 -13.55 -6.46
N GLY A 211 2.50 -14.80 -6.04
CA GLY A 211 3.80 -15.45 -6.15
C GLY A 211 4.81 -15.00 -5.08
N ASP A 212 4.34 -14.44 -3.97
CA ASP A 212 5.15 -14.10 -2.80
C ASP A 212 4.99 -15.16 -1.70
N ASP A 213 5.21 -16.41 -2.07
CA ASP A 213 5.03 -17.58 -1.21
C ASP A 213 6.29 -17.97 -0.42
N GLY A 214 7.36 -17.19 -0.54
CA GLY A 214 8.65 -17.42 0.12
C GLY A 214 9.62 -18.30 -0.66
N SER A 215 9.20 -18.91 -1.76
CA SER A 215 10.05 -19.82 -2.54
C SER A 215 11.34 -19.17 -3.07
N HIS A 216 11.30 -17.87 -3.39
CA HIS A 216 12.45 -17.12 -3.87
C HIS A 216 13.44 -16.72 -2.76
N TYR A 217 12.98 -16.63 -1.52
CA TYR A 217 13.77 -16.19 -0.36
C TYR A 217 13.48 -17.06 0.87
N PRO A 218 13.85 -18.34 0.85
CA PRO A 218 13.49 -19.28 1.91
C PRO A 218 14.03 -18.91 3.29
N ALA A 219 15.19 -18.25 3.37
CA ALA A 219 15.74 -17.81 4.65
C ALA A 219 14.89 -16.72 5.31
N ALA A 220 14.42 -15.74 4.53
CA ALA A 220 13.47 -14.74 5.04
C ALA A 220 12.11 -15.39 5.36
N GLU A 221 11.66 -16.36 4.56
CA GLU A 221 10.40 -17.06 4.82
C GLU A 221 10.43 -17.86 6.13
N ASN A 222 11.57 -18.46 6.49
CA ASN A 222 11.72 -19.12 7.78
C ASN A 222 11.45 -18.13 8.94
N VAL A 223 11.98 -16.91 8.86
CA VAL A 223 11.70 -15.86 9.86
C VAL A 223 10.23 -15.45 9.84
N VAL A 224 9.63 -15.32 8.64
CA VAL A 224 8.20 -15.02 8.49
C VAL A 224 7.35 -16.08 9.18
N GLN A 225 7.65 -17.35 8.97
CA GLN A 225 6.87 -18.46 9.54
C GLN A 225 7.12 -18.61 11.05
N GLU A 226 8.33 -18.39 11.53
CA GLU A 226 8.67 -18.47 12.95
C GLU A 226 7.80 -17.55 13.82
N PHE A 227 7.47 -16.35 13.34
CA PHE A 227 6.70 -15.37 14.10
C PHE A 227 5.27 -15.16 13.56
N TRP A 228 4.80 -16.08 12.70
CA TRP A 228 3.47 -15.93 12.09
C TRP A 228 2.34 -15.99 13.12
N ASP A 229 2.39 -16.95 14.05
CA ASP A 229 1.35 -17.12 15.06
C ASP A 229 1.46 -16.07 16.16
N TYR A 230 2.69 -15.63 16.47
CA TYR A 230 3.00 -14.60 17.44
C TYR A 230 2.43 -14.90 18.83
N ASP A 231 2.62 -16.13 19.26
CA ASP A 231 2.23 -16.59 20.58
C ASP A 231 3.11 -16.04 21.71
N SER A 232 2.96 -16.54 22.95
CA SER A 232 3.76 -16.06 24.08
C SER A 232 5.26 -16.36 23.94
N ALA A 233 5.63 -17.48 23.32
CA ALA A 233 7.02 -17.85 23.09
C ALA A 233 7.65 -16.97 22.01
N ASP A 234 6.93 -16.72 20.92
CA ASP A 234 7.36 -15.82 19.84
C ASP A 234 7.55 -14.38 20.34
N ARG A 235 6.64 -13.91 21.20
CA ARG A 235 6.76 -12.58 21.83
C ARG A 235 7.99 -12.47 22.73
N GLU A 236 8.36 -13.52 23.46
CA GLU A 236 9.58 -13.50 24.26
C GLU A 236 10.83 -13.49 23.38
N LYS A 237 10.88 -14.27 22.30
CA LYS A 237 11.94 -14.18 21.28
C LYS A 237 12.03 -12.77 20.69
N ALA A 238 10.89 -12.18 20.30
CA ALA A 238 10.85 -10.80 19.78
C ALA A 238 11.38 -9.77 20.77
N ARG A 239 11.15 -9.94 22.09
CA ARG A 239 11.74 -9.10 23.14
C ARG A 239 13.25 -9.24 23.21
N ILE A 240 13.79 -10.45 23.05
CA ILE A 240 15.25 -10.67 23.00
C ILE A 240 15.84 -9.93 21.80
N ILE A 241 15.27 -10.10 20.62
CA ILE A 241 15.68 -9.39 19.40
C ILE A 241 15.62 -7.86 19.62
N SER A 242 14.57 -7.37 20.29
CA SER A 242 14.43 -5.94 20.60
C SER A 242 15.58 -5.42 21.47
N ARG A 243 15.95 -6.15 22.53
CA ARG A 243 17.07 -5.77 23.40
C ARG A 243 18.41 -5.74 22.65
N GLU A 244 18.66 -6.73 21.80
CA GLU A 244 19.86 -6.79 20.98
C GLU A 244 19.91 -5.68 19.93
N PHE A 245 18.78 -5.41 19.28
CA PHE A 245 18.64 -4.32 18.32
C PHE A 245 18.94 -2.97 18.98
N LEU A 246 18.33 -2.67 20.12
CA LEU A 246 18.56 -1.44 20.87
C LEU A 246 20.02 -1.30 21.33
N ARG A 247 20.64 -2.40 21.80
CA ARG A 247 22.05 -2.40 22.18
C ARG A 247 22.96 -2.02 21.01
N ARG A 248 22.72 -2.60 19.83
CA ARG A 248 23.47 -2.27 18.60
C ARG A 248 23.31 -0.80 18.23
N ARG A 249 22.06 -0.29 18.18
CA ARG A 249 21.78 1.11 17.84
C ARG A 249 22.44 2.10 18.81
N LEU A 250 22.45 1.82 20.10
CA LEU A 250 23.12 2.66 21.10
C LEU A 250 24.65 2.64 20.97
N GLN A 251 25.24 1.59 20.40
CA GLN A 251 26.67 1.55 20.09
C GLN A 251 27.02 2.36 18.84
N GLU A 252 26.17 2.36 17.83
CA GLU A 252 26.33 3.14 16.60
C GLU A 252 26.22 4.66 16.81
N LEU A 253 25.54 5.09 17.89
CA LEU A 253 25.37 6.50 18.26
C LEU A 253 26.51 7.07 19.13
N LYS A 254 27.48 6.24 19.53
CA LYS A 254 28.67 6.64 20.29
C LYS A 254 29.88 6.86 19.40
#